data_2caaf1b532ed6a02d063d0302ccbd5a3
#
_entry.id   2caaf1b532ed6a02d063d0302ccbd5a3
#
_cell.length_a   1.000
_cell.length_b   1.000
_cell.length_c   1.000
_cell.angle_alpha   90.00
_cell.angle_beta   90.00
_cell.angle_gamma   90.00
#
_symmetry.space_group_name_H-M   'P 1'
#
loop_
_entity.id
_entity.type
_entity.pdbx_description
1 polymer ?
#
loop_
_entity_poly.entity_id
_entity_poly.type
_entity_poly.pdbx_seq_one_letter_code
_entity_poly.pdbx_strand_id
1 'polypeptide(L)'
;MSLSIKTPKEVSLEIASRLKERRLAQNLTQAGLALRAGMSTPSLKRFEKTGEISFVSLLNIALVLDCLDECDHLFENNNKPVSLFTDEAKPKKRGSIK
;
A
#
# COMPACT_ATOMS: atom_id res chain seq x y z
N MET A 1 5.25 -24.58 -2.25
CA MET A 1 5.41 -23.70 -2.48
C MET A 1 4.76 -23.14 -3.45
N SER A 2 4.37 -22.40 -3.47
CA SER A 2 3.66 -21.95 -4.24
C SER A 2 4.23 -21.33 -5.19
N LEU A 3 4.07 -21.53 -6.14
CA LEU A 3 4.58 -20.97 -7.08
C LEU A 3 3.76 -20.04 -7.71
N SER A 4 2.74 -19.59 -7.16
CA SER A 4 1.93 -18.74 -7.79
C SER A 4 2.53 -17.43 -7.78
N ILE A 5 3.20 -16.99 -8.69
CA ILE A 5 3.80 -15.76 -8.73
C ILE A 5 2.93 -14.79 -9.42
N LYS A 6 2.46 -13.79 -8.75
CA LYS A 6 1.61 -12.78 -9.34
C LYS A 6 2.44 -11.69 -9.97
N THR A 7 1.89 -11.09 -11.00
CA THR A 7 2.55 -9.94 -11.61
C THR A 7 2.29 -8.70 -10.78
N PRO A 8 3.09 -7.66 -10.94
CA PRO A 8 2.79 -6.39 -10.26
C PRO A 8 1.41 -5.86 -10.57
N LYS A 9 0.94 -6.06 -11.81
CA LYS A 9 -0.39 -5.61 -12.17
C LYS A 9 -1.44 -6.36 -11.38
N GLU A 10 -1.27 -7.65 -11.24
CA GLU A 10 -2.24 -8.45 -10.48
C GLU A 10 -2.27 -8.02 -9.02
N VAL A 11 -1.10 -7.73 -8.46
CA VAL A 11 -1.04 -7.29 -7.08
C VAL A 11 -1.72 -5.93 -6.93
N SER A 12 -1.50 -5.02 -7.86
CA SER A 12 -2.11 -3.70 -7.74
C SER A 12 -3.62 -3.78 -7.87
N LEU A 13 -4.13 -4.66 -8.71
CA LEU A 13 -5.57 -4.83 -8.84
C LEU A 13 -6.16 -5.45 -7.57
N GLU A 14 -5.44 -6.36 -6.94
CA GLU A 14 -5.92 -6.95 -5.70
C GLU A 14 -5.92 -5.93 -4.58
N ILE A 15 -4.92 -5.07 -4.52
CA ILE A 15 -4.89 -4.02 -3.51
C ILE A 15 -6.04 -3.06 -3.73
N ALA A 16 -6.29 -2.68 -4.99
CA ALA A 16 -7.40 -1.79 -5.31
C ALA A 16 -8.72 -2.42 -4.88
N SER A 17 -8.88 -3.72 -5.11
CA SER A 17 -10.10 -4.41 -4.74
C SER A 17 -10.29 -4.45 -3.23
N ARG A 18 -9.22 -4.68 -2.48
CA ARG A 18 -9.31 -4.69 -1.02
C ARG A 18 -9.69 -3.34 -0.47
N LEU A 19 -9.12 -2.28 -1.03
CA LEU A 19 -9.46 -0.94 -0.56
C LEU A 19 -10.87 -0.55 -0.95
N LYS A 20 -11.32 -1.00 -2.12
CA LYS A 20 -12.70 -0.76 -2.51
C LYS A 20 -13.65 -1.43 -1.52
N GLU A 21 -13.34 -2.66 -1.10
CA GLU A 21 -14.18 -3.35 -0.13
C GLU A 21 -14.22 -2.58 1.19
N ARG A 22 -13.10 -2.02 1.63
CA ARG A 22 -13.10 -1.24 2.86
C ARG A 22 -13.88 0.05 2.70
N ARG A 23 -13.82 0.66 1.53
CA ARG A 23 -14.61 1.85 1.28
C ARG A 23 -16.09 1.53 1.41
N LEU A 24 -16.52 0.44 0.77
CA LEU A 24 -17.92 0.05 0.81
C LEU A 24 -18.34 -0.33 2.23
N ALA A 25 -17.47 -0.98 2.98
CA ALA A 25 -17.79 -1.34 4.35
C ALA A 25 -18.00 -0.13 5.24
N GLN A 26 -17.42 1.01 4.88
CA GLN A 26 -17.59 2.23 5.64
C GLN A 26 -18.66 3.13 5.02
N ASN A 27 -19.41 2.60 4.07
CA ASN A 27 -20.50 3.33 3.43
C ASN A 27 -20.05 4.61 2.74
N LEU A 28 -18.83 4.60 2.21
CA LEU A 28 -18.34 5.76 1.50
C LEU A 28 -18.53 5.59 0.01
N THR A 29 -19.03 6.63 -0.63
CA THR A 29 -19.10 6.65 -2.09
C THR A 29 -17.71 6.93 -2.64
N GLN A 30 -17.51 6.70 -3.92
CA GLN A 30 -16.25 7.06 -4.56
C GLN A 30 -16.01 8.56 -4.42
N ALA A 31 -17.03 9.38 -4.63
CA ALA A 31 -16.86 10.82 -4.50
C ALA A 31 -16.50 11.20 -3.07
N GLY A 32 -17.10 10.56 -2.10
CA GLY A 32 -16.82 10.85 -0.69
C GLY A 32 -15.40 10.49 -0.31
N LEU A 33 -14.94 9.31 -0.73
CA LEU A 33 -13.58 8.93 -0.43
C LEU A 33 -12.58 9.82 -1.15
N ALA A 34 -12.82 10.09 -2.43
CA ALA A 34 -11.91 10.92 -3.21
C ALA A 34 -11.75 12.31 -2.58
N LEU A 35 -12.87 12.89 -2.16
CA LEU A 35 -12.82 14.20 -1.55
C LEU A 35 -11.96 14.19 -0.28
N ARG A 36 -12.18 13.19 0.58
CA ARG A 36 -11.42 13.11 1.82
C ARG A 36 -9.95 12.78 1.60
N ALA A 37 -9.65 12.06 0.54
CA ALA A 37 -8.27 11.68 0.24
C ALA A 37 -7.55 12.72 -0.60
N GLY A 38 -8.23 13.81 -0.96
CA GLY A 38 -7.58 14.88 -1.71
C GLY A 38 -7.30 14.52 -3.15
N MET A 39 -8.14 13.69 -3.76
CA MET A 39 -7.94 13.31 -5.14
C MET A 39 -9.24 13.46 -5.89
N SER A 40 -9.18 13.43 -7.21
CA SER A 40 -10.38 13.56 -8.02
C SER A 40 -11.14 12.25 -8.04
N THR A 41 -12.45 12.32 -8.21
CA THR A 41 -13.26 11.13 -8.32
C THR A 41 -12.85 10.28 -9.53
N PRO A 42 -12.57 10.86 -10.71
CA PRO A 42 -12.10 10.05 -11.81
C PRO A 42 -10.81 9.29 -11.51
N SER A 43 -9.90 9.90 -10.73
CA SER A 43 -8.66 9.23 -10.36
C SER A 43 -8.95 8.02 -9.46
N LEU A 44 -9.87 8.17 -8.51
CA LEU A 44 -10.22 7.07 -7.65
C LEU A 44 -10.91 5.95 -8.45
N LYS A 45 -11.81 6.33 -9.36
CA LYS A 45 -12.46 5.34 -10.19
C LYS A 45 -11.45 4.57 -11.02
N ARG A 46 -10.47 5.27 -11.56
CA ARG A 46 -9.44 4.63 -12.35
C ARG A 46 -8.63 3.67 -11.49
N PHE A 47 -8.26 4.09 -10.28
CA PHE A 47 -7.53 3.22 -9.38
C PHE A 47 -8.33 1.95 -9.09
N GLU A 48 -9.61 2.08 -8.77
CA GLU A 48 -10.41 0.90 -8.43
C GLU A 48 -10.57 -0.03 -9.62
N LYS A 49 -10.47 0.51 -10.83
CA LYS A 49 -10.63 -0.31 -12.01
C LYS A 49 -9.31 -0.89 -12.50
N THR A 50 -8.23 -0.15 -12.41
CA THR A 50 -6.97 -0.54 -13.03
C THR A 50 -5.84 -0.80 -12.05
N GLY A 51 -5.98 -0.37 -10.82
CA GLY A 51 -4.91 -0.48 -9.83
C GLY A 51 -3.88 0.62 -9.95
N GLU A 52 -4.08 1.60 -10.84
CA GLU A 52 -3.09 2.63 -11.07
C GLU A 52 -3.33 3.84 -10.19
N ILE A 53 -2.32 4.23 -9.43
CA ILE A 53 -2.46 5.34 -8.51
C ILE A 53 -1.06 5.73 -8.08
N SER A 54 -0.86 6.98 -7.71
CA SER A 54 0.41 7.37 -7.14
C SER A 54 0.50 6.79 -5.73
N PHE A 55 1.71 6.54 -5.29
CA PHE A 55 1.88 5.95 -3.97
C PHE A 55 1.34 6.87 -2.87
N VAL A 56 1.59 8.17 -2.99
CA VAL A 56 1.09 9.09 -1.97
C VAL A 56 -0.43 9.11 -1.94
N SER A 57 -1.08 9.06 -3.10
CA SER A 57 -2.54 9.01 -3.12
C SER A 57 -3.05 7.73 -2.49
N LEU A 58 -2.34 6.61 -2.70
CA LEU A 58 -2.71 5.36 -2.05
C LEU A 58 -2.63 5.51 -0.53
N LEU A 59 -1.58 6.15 -0.02
CA LEU A 59 -1.46 6.36 1.41
C LEU A 59 -2.57 7.28 1.94
N ASN A 60 -2.98 8.27 1.15
CA ASN A 60 -4.07 9.12 1.57
C ASN A 60 -5.39 8.35 1.66
N ILE A 61 -5.62 7.44 0.72
CA ILE A 61 -6.79 6.58 0.78
C ILE A 61 -6.72 5.72 2.05
N ALA A 62 -5.56 5.14 2.32
CA ALA A 62 -5.41 4.29 3.49
C ALA A 62 -5.65 5.08 4.78
N LEU A 63 -5.22 6.32 4.82
CA LEU A 63 -5.45 7.16 5.98
C LEU A 63 -6.94 7.38 6.19
N VAL A 64 -7.67 7.70 5.14
CA VAL A 64 -9.11 7.95 5.25
C VAL A 64 -9.84 6.67 5.67
N LEU A 65 -9.40 5.53 5.19
CA LEU A 65 -10.05 4.26 5.52
C LEU A 65 -9.52 3.65 6.83
N ASP A 66 -8.68 4.39 7.52
CA ASP A 66 -8.18 3.99 8.84
C ASP A 66 -7.31 2.73 8.78
N CYS A 67 -6.50 2.62 7.76
CA CYS A 67 -5.59 1.50 7.63
C CYS A 67 -4.18 1.94 7.21
N LEU A 68 -3.82 3.19 7.52
CA LEU A 68 -2.50 3.66 7.16
C LEU A 68 -1.40 2.85 7.85
N ASP A 69 -1.68 2.33 9.04
CA ASP A 69 -0.69 1.54 9.75
C ASP A 69 -0.30 0.28 9.00
N GLU A 70 -1.20 -0.26 8.18
CA GLU A 70 -0.83 -1.42 7.36
C GLU A 70 0.21 -1.02 6.33
N CYS A 71 0.14 0.21 5.84
CA CYS A 71 1.12 0.68 4.89
C CYS A 71 2.44 1.06 5.56
N ASP A 72 2.38 1.43 6.83
CA ASP A 72 3.56 1.87 7.54
C ASP A 72 4.57 0.75 7.72
N HIS A 73 4.17 -0.49 7.56
CA HIS A 73 5.06 -1.62 7.71
C HIS A 73 5.46 -2.24 6.38
N LEU A 74 5.13 -1.58 5.27
CA LEU A 74 5.46 -2.15 3.98
C LEU A 74 6.96 -2.35 3.85
N PHE A 75 7.33 -3.53 3.43
CA PHE A 75 8.70 -3.87 3.11
C PHE A 75 9.66 -3.84 4.29
N GLU A 76 9.14 -3.88 5.50
CA GLU A 76 10.03 -4.01 6.64
C GLU A 76 10.73 -5.35 6.56
N ASN A 77 11.95 -5.37 7.05
CA ASN A 77 12.70 -6.59 7.01
C ASN A 77 12.19 -7.55 8.07
N ASN A 78 11.39 -8.49 7.69
CA ASN A 78 10.84 -9.42 8.63
C ASN A 78 11.76 -10.49 8.99
N ASN A 79 12.84 -10.66 8.28
CA ASN A 79 13.73 -11.66 8.66
C ASN A 79 14.74 -11.20 9.59
N LYS A 80 14.71 -10.11 10.16
CA LYS A 80 15.60 -9.69 11.02
C LYS A 80 15.66 -10.44 12.17
N PRO A 81 16.56 -10.97 12.52
CA PRO A 81 16.62 -11.78 13.63
C PRO A 81 16.59 -10.94 14.73
N VAL A 82 16.37 -11.18 15.46
CA VAL A 82 16.29 -10.56 16.60
C VAL A 82 17.33 -10.01 17.01
N SER A 83 18.19 -10.07 16.67
CA SER A 83 19.23 -9.62 17.11
C SER A 83 19.21 -8.54 17.78
N LEU A 84 18.90 -8.58 18.69
CA LEU A 84 18.92 -7.57 19.42
C LEU A 84 20.15 -7.00 19.50
N PHE A 85 21.06 -7.58 19.37
CA PHE A 85 22.25 -7.05 19.57
C PHE A 85 22.67 -6.57 18.36
N THR A 86 22.27 -6.56 17.66
CA THR A 86 22.77 -6.23 16.54
C THR A 86 22.59 -5.10 16.12
N ASP A 87 22.62 -4.72 16.13
CA ASP A 87 22.60 -3.82 15.78
C ASP A 87 23.14 -3.15 15.20
N GLU A 88 23.48 -3.04 15.09
CA GLU A 88 23.99 -2.55 14.73
C GLU A 88 24.16 -2.19 13.83
N ALA A 89 24.15 -2.12 13.48
CA ALA A 89 24.36 -1.87 12.79
C ALA A 89 24.61 -1.59 11.85
N LYS A 90 24.70 -1.49 11.37
CA LYS A 90 24.99 -1.35 10.61
C LYS A 90 24.90 -0.85 9.67
N PRO A 91 24.98 -0.47 9.23
CA PRO A 91 24.85 -0.01 8.45
C PRO A 91 24.98 0.07 7.38
N LYS A 92 24.89 -0.04 6.72
CA LYS A 92 24.98 -0.12 5.84
C LYS A 92 25.26 0.33 4.93
N LYS A 93 25.47 0.46 4.43
CA LYS A 93 25.74 0.69 3.66
C LYS A 93 25.40 0.94 2.64
N ARG A 94 25.39 1.27 1.98
CA ARG A 94 25.16 1.45 1.02
C ARG A 94 25.57 1.13 0.10
N GLY A 95 25.56 0.89 -0.48
CA GLY A 95 25.79 0.62 -1.31
C GLY A 95 26.25 0.39 -2.02
N SER A 96 26.74 0.37 -2.42
CA SER A 96 27.25 0.03 -3.17
C SER A 96 26.92 -0.50 -4.10
N ILE A 97 26.93 -0.65 -4.74
CA ILE A 97 26.79 -1.17 -5.58
C ILE A 97 26.67 -1.66 -6.21
N LYS A 98 26.66 -1.78 -6.52
CA LYS A 98 26.53 -2.19 -7.12
C LYS A 98 26.39 -2.51 -7.42
#